data_db4c1801a54a2c92f552865c71f2894d
#
_entry.id   db4c1801a54a2c92f552865c71f2894d
#
_cell.length_a   1.000
_cell.length_b   1.000
_cell.length_c   1.000
_cell.angle_alpha   90.00
_cell.angle_beta   90.00
_cell.angle_gamma   90.00
#
_symmetry.space_group_name_H-M   'P 1'
#
loop_
_entity.id
_entity.type
_entity.pdbx_description
1 polymer ?
#
loop_
_entity_poly.entity_id
_entity_poly.type
_entity_poly.pdbx_seq_one_letter_code
_entity_poly.pdbx_strand_id
1 'polypeptide(L)'
;MDYLLELQALRENCPDALNWILLGISEFITVGGILIAAYIYWCTSKRAGAYILACFSGGYMLNQLIKNTACIYRPWVADPRIELAEAASGSATGYSFPSGHTLSATTVYGGTGIYRSKNKPFVAFMALMVVLTAFARNWLGAHTLQDVVFAAIEGIIVLIINAVIVNWLVKKDESYAGSPDIEKKSLKNRIFLLIIGLAFIIVSMINIEIKPYPMDYDAAGNLLVEPYEMITDCYTGAGMFSGFLIGWFIEKKFIDYHLPKEKSQRGYRFVFGALALMILYLGLAPLITMPLGEHAGHFVKYFLVFFWVAGVYPALVKWQRKRLMRMEPEEPEFTGSGTWTRVSGNKNDKLN
;
A
#
# COMPACT_ATOMS: atom_id res chain seq x y z
N MET A 1 1.20 -20.77 -23.98
CA MET A 1 0.83 -19.55 -24.74
C MET A 1 -0.51 -19.69 -25.46
N ASP A 2 -0.91 -20.89 -25.89
CA ASP A 2 -2.12 -21.11 -26.73
C ASP A 2 -3.42 -20.54 -26.11
N TYR A 3 -3.62 -20.67 -24.81
CA TYR A 3 -4.79 -20.08 -24.12
C TYR A 3 -4.84 -18.53 -24.22
N LEU A 4 -3.69 -17.84 -24.34
CA LEU A 4 -3.69 -16.37 -24.55
C LEU A 4 -4.14 -16.02 -25.97
N LEU A 5 -3.80 -16.86 -26.96
CA LEU A 5 -4.32 -16.72 -28.33
C LEU A 5 -5.83 -16.97 -28.38
N GLU A 6 -6.33 -17.95 -27.62
CA GLU A 6 -7.78 -18.15 -27.48
C GLU A 6 -8.48 -16.96 -26.81
N LEU A 7 -7.90 -16.40 -25.75
CA LEU A 7 -8.42 -15.18 -25.10
C LEU A 7 -8.36 -13.98 -26.04
N GLN A 8 -7.30 -13.85 -26.84
CA GLN A 8 -7.18 -12.81 -27.87
C GLN A 8 -8.26 -12.94 -28.93
N ALA A 9 -8.49 -14.13 -29.47
CA ALA A 9 -9.55 -14.38 -30.44
C ALA A 9 -10.95 -14.06 -29.88
N LEU A 10 -11.19 -14.37 -28.60
CA LEU A 10 -12.43 -13.96 -27.92
C LEU A 10 -12.51 -12.43 -27.76
N ARG A 11 -11.42 -11.77 -27.38
CA ARG A 11 -11.32 -10.31 -27.21
C ARG A 11 -11.63 -9.57 -28.51
N GLU A 12 -11.12 -10.04 -29.64
CA GLU A 12 -11.34 -9.46 -30.98
C GLU A 12 -12.83 -9.51 -31.40
N ASN A 13 -13.60 -10.44 -30.86
CA ASN A 13 -15.04 -10.55 -31.10
C ASN A 13 -15.90 -9.82 -30.04
N CYS A 14 -15.28 -9.16 -29.06
CA CYS A 14 -15.96 -8.41 -28.02
C CYS A 14 -15.87 -6.89 -28.27
N PRO A 15 -16.83 -6.10 -27.76
CA PRO A 15 -16.71 -4.63 -27.81
C PRO A 15 -15.47 -4.13 -27.09
N ASP A 16 -14.78 -3.14 -27.65
CA ASP A 16 -13.59 -2.51 -27.04
C ASP A 16 -13.86 -1.94 -25.63
N ALA A 17 -15.09 -1.55 -25.35
CA ALA A 17 -15.51 -1.12 -24.02
C ALA A 17 -15.19 -2.14 -22.93
N LEU A 18 -15.20 -3.47 -23.24
CA LEU A 18 -14.84 -4.51 -22.30
C LEU A 18 -13.36 -4.44 -21.91
N ASN A 19 -12.48 -4.13 -22.85
CA ASN A 19 -11.04 -3.94 -22.59
C ASN A 19 -10.80 -2.79 -21.61
N TRP A 20 -11.50 -1.66 -21.81
CA TRP A 20 -11.42 -0.50 -20.91
C TRP A 20 -12.01 -0.77 -19.53
N ILE A 21 -13.11 -1.55 -19.42
CA ILE A 21 -13.69 -1.96 -18.14
C ILE A 21 -12.71 -2.86 -17.38
N LEU A 22 -12.16 -3.88 -18.03
CA LEU A 22 -11.20 -4.80 -17.41
C LEU A 22 -9.89 -4.10 -17.06
N LEU A 23 -9.42 -3.17 -17.90
CA LEU A 23 -8.31 -2.30 -17.54
C LEU A 23 -8.64 -1.53 -16.26
N GLY A 24 -9.78 -0.82 -16.20
CA GLY A 24 -10.21 -0.06 -15.04
C GLY A 24 -10.29 -0.89 -13.77
N ILE A 25 -10.79 -2.13 -13.84
CA ILE A 25 -10.81 -3.07 -12.71
C ILE A 25 -9.39 -3.39 -12.24
N SER A 26 -8.46 -3.66 -13.17
CA SER A 26 -7.09 -4.00 -12.80
C SER A 26 -6.27 -2.78 -12.34
N GLU A 27 -6.49 -1.60 -12.90
CA GLU A 27 -5.78 -0.38 -12.52
C GLU A 27 -6.32 0.25 -11.23
N PHE A 28 -7.58 0.00 -10.88
CA PHE A 28 -8.17 0.53 -9.64
C PHE A 28 -7.33 0.19 -8.42
N ILE A 29 -6.67 -0.99 -8.38
CA ILE A 29 -5.89 -1.40 -7.22
C ILE A 29 -4.65 -0.56 -7.00
N THR A 30 -4.10 0.07 -8.02
CA THR A 30 -2.88 0.89 -7.90
C THR A 30 -3.11 2.14 -7.06
N VAL A 31 -4.23 2.84 -7.26
CA VAL A 31 -4.63 4.04 -6.50
C VAL A 31 -5.67 3.71 -5.45
N GLY A 32 -6.71 2.96 -5.81
CA GLY A 32 -7.77 2.57 -4.88
C GLY A 32 -7.27 1.70 -3.73
N GLY A 33 -6.22 0.92 -3.95
CA GLY A 33 -5.61 0.06 -2.92
C GLY A 33 -5.09 0.86 -1.73
N ILE A 34 -4.36 1.95 -1.98
CA ILE A 34 -3.86 2.81 -0.91
C ILE A 34 -5.01 3.52 -0.18
N LEU A 35 -6.07 3.93 -0.91
CA LEU A 35 -7.24 4.59 -0.31
C LEU A 35 -8.03 3.62 0.57
N ILE A 36 -8.20 2.35 0.17
CA ILE A 36 -8.83 1.31 1.00
C ILE A 36 -8.03 1.11 2.29
N ALA A 37 -6.72 0.93 2.18
CA ALA A 37 -5.83 0.73 3.32
C ALA A 37 -5.83 1.95 4.25
N ALA A 38 -5.77 3.16 3.68
CA ALA A 38 -5.83 4.42 4.41
C ALA A 38 -7.16 4.61 5.15
N TYR A 39 -8.30 4.32 4.51
CA TYR A 39 -9.61 4.35 5.16
C TYR A 39 -9.65 3.43 6.39
N ILE A 40 -9.19 2.19 6.22
CA ILE A 40 -9.16 1.24 7.33
C ILE A 40 -8.23 1.75 8.44
N TYR A 41 -7.05 2.26 8.09
CA TYR A 41 -6.07 2.76 9.03
C TYR A 41 -6.57 3.99 9.81
N TRP A 42 -7.11 4.98 9.10
CA TRP A 42 -7.52 6.25 9.70
C TRP A 42 -8.86 6.22 10.42
N CYS A 43 -9.77 5.32 9.98
CA CYS A 43 -11.18 5.44 10.33
C CYS A 43 -11.76 4.22 11.07
N THR A 44 -11.16 3.03 10.96
CA THR A 44 -11.80 1.81 11.45
C THR A 44 -10.91 0.94 12.35
N SER A 45 -9.67 0.67 11.95
CA SER A 45 -8.73 -0.16 12.72
C SER A 45 -7.29 0.16 12.37
N LYS A 46 -6.56 0.75 13.31
CA LYS A 46 -5.12 1.04 13.16
C LYS A 46 -4.31 -0.25 12.88
N ARG A 47 -4.65 -1.35 13.56
CA ARG A 47 -3.97 -2.64 13.39
C ARG A 47 -4.20 -3.22 12.01
N ALA A 48 -5.48 -3.30 11.57
CA ALA A 48 -5.80 -3.85 10.27
C ALA A 48 -5.26 -2.98 9.12
N GLY A 49 -5.39 -1.65 9.22
CA GLY A 49 -4.85 -0.74 8.23
C GLY A 49 -3.33 -0.82 8.11
N ALA A 50 -2.61 -0.85 9.24
CA ALA A 50 -1.15 -1.04 9.25
C ALA A 50 -0.74 -2.40 8.65
N TYR A 51 -1.50 -3.46 8.96
CA TYR A 51 -1.29 -4.79 8.37
C TYR A 51 -1.43 -4.75 6.83
N ILE A 52 -2.50 -4.15 6.31
CA ILE A 52 -2.74 -4.05 4.87
C ILE A 52 -1.66 -3.19 4.20
N LEU A 53 -1.30 -2.05 4.79
CA LEU A 53 -0.23 -1.18 4.28
C LEU A 53 1.13 -1.89 4.24
N ALA A 54 1.45 -2.67 5.28
CA ALA A 54 2.67 -3.48 5.31
C ALA A 54 2.68 -4.54 4.21
N CYS A 55 1.55 -5.26 4.04
CA CYS A 55 1.42 -6.27 3.00
C CYS A 55 1.51 -5.65 1.60
N PHE A 56 0.86 -4.52 1.37
CA PHE A 56 0.86 -3.84 0.09
C PHE A 56 2.25 -3.30 -0.26
N SER A 57 2.85 -2.49 0.60
CA SER A 57 4.13 -1.85 0.31
C SER A 57 5.31 -2.84 0.35
N GLY A 58 5.38 -3.70 1.37
CA GLY A 58 6.43 -4.72 1.48
C GLY A 58 6.29 -5.81 0.41
N GLY A 59 5.07 -6.20 0.07
CA GLY A 59 4.79 -7.12 -1.02
C GLY A 59 5.20 -6.55 -2.37
N TYR A 60 4.89 -5.26 -2.64
CA TYR A 60 5.31 -4.60 -3.86
C TYR A 60 6.84 -4.58 -4.00
N MET A 61 7.57 -4.26 -2.92
CA MET A 61 9.04 -4.30 -2.93
C MET A 61 9.58 -5.71 -3.22
N LEU A 62 8.99 -6.74 -2.62
CA LEU A 62 9.35 -8.15 -2.88
C LEU A 62 9.07 -8.53 -4.34
N ASN A 63 7.91 -8.14 -4.88
CA ASN A 63 7.53 -8.40 -6.26
C ASN A 63 8.54 -7.79 -7.26
N GLN A 64 8.98 -6.55 -7.02
CA GLN A 64 9.98 -5.91 -7.85
C GLN A 64 11.35 -6.61 -7.74
N LEU A 65 11.74 -7.06 -6.56
CA LEU A 65 12.95 -7.87 -6.39
C LEU A 65 12.89 -9.16 -7.20
N ILE A 66 11.78 -9.90 -7.13
CA ILE A 66 11.58 -11.14 -7.89
C ILE A 66 11.54 -10.85 -9.39
N LYS A 67 10.78 -9.83 -9.82
CA LYS A 67 10.65 -9.43 -11.22
C LYS A 67 12.00 -9.10 -11.85
N ASN A 68 12.78 -8.29 -11.18
CA ASN A 68 14.11 -7.90 -11.65
C ASN A 68 15.15 -9.02 -11.53
N THR A 69 14.92 -10.01 -10.67
CA THR A 69 15.78 -11.20 -10.58
C THR A 69 15.47 -12.19 -11.70
N ALA A 70 14.18 -12.44 -11.97
CA ALA A 70 13.73 -13.41 -12.97
C ALA A 70 13.87 -12.92 -14.42
N CYS A 71 13.70 -11.62 -14.67
CA CYS A 71 13.80 -10.97 -15.99
C CYS A 71 13.00 -11.68 -17.10
N ILE A 72 11.79 -12.17 -16.81
CA ILE A 72 10.95 -12.88 -17.78
C ILE A 72 10.21 -11.88 -18.66
N TYR A 73 10.38 -11.99 -19.97
CA TYR A 73 9.75 -11.12 -20.95
C TYR A 73 8.23 -11.27 -21.01
N ARG A 74 7.58 -10.22 -21.51
CA ARG A 74 6.13 -10.16 -21.71
C ARG A 74 5.66 -11.18 -22.75
N PRO A 75 4.37 -11.59 -22.71
CA PRO A 75 3.81 -12.59 -23.62
C PRO A 75 4.04 -12.26 -25.10
N TRP A 76 3.86 -11.02 -25.51
CA TRP A 76 4.05 -10.57 -26.91
C TRP A 76 5.51 -10.50 -27.35
N VAL A 77 6.45 -10.44 -26.42
CA VAL A 77 7.88 -10.56 -26.72
C VAL A 77 8.28 -12.03 -26.87
N ALA A 78 7.69 -12.91 -26.04
CA ALA A 78 7.97 -14.35 -26.07
C ALA A 78 7.29 -15.06 -27.24
N ASP A 79 6.10 -14.60 -27.66
CA ASP A 79 5.35 -15.09 -28.82
C ASP A 79 4.74 -13.90 -29.59
N PRO A 80 5.32 -13.54 -30.74
CA PRO A 80 4.86 -12.39 -31.55
C PRO A 80 3.43 -12.49 -32.08
N ARG A 81 2.76 -13.64 -31.97
CA ARG A 81 1.34 -13.79 -32.33
C ARG A 81 0.40 -13.22 -31.27
N ILE A 82 0.92 -13.01 -30.04
CA ILE A 82 0.15 -12.42 -28.94
C ILE A 82 0.23 -10.90 -29.03
N GLU A 83 -0.93 -10.27 -29.05
CA GLU A 83 -1.04 -8.81 -29.08
C GLU A 83 -1.53 -8.27 -27.73
N LEU A 84 -0.82 -7.28 -27.22
CA LEU A 84 -1.27 -6.50 -26.07
C LEU A 84 -2.50 -5.68 -26.48
N ALA A 85 -3.56 -5.70 -25.69
CA ALA A 85 -4.69 -4.80 -25.91
C ALA A 85 -4.23 -3.34 -25.86
N GLU A 86 -4.62 -2.51 -26.82
CA GLU A 86 -4.25 -1.10 -26.90
C GLU A 86 -4.53 -0.35 -25.59
N ALA A 87 -5.66 -0.63 -24.95
CA ALA A 87 -6.03 -0.07 -23.66
C ALA A 87 -4.94 -0.29 -22.58
N ALA A 88 -4.17 -1.38 -22.63
CA ALA A 88 -3.18 -1.75 -21.64
C ALA A 88 -1.74 -1.27 -21.96
N SER A 89 -1.52 -0.61 -23.09
CA SER A 89 -0.18 -0.20 -23.55
C SER A 89 0.60 0.64 -22.53
N GLY A 90 -0.08 1.54 -21.81
CA GLY A 90 0.53 2.39 -20.80
C GLY A 90 0.77 1.72 -19.42
N SER A 91 0.25 0.50 -19.20
CA SER A 91 0.31 -0.17 -17.88
C SER A 91 1.04 -1.52 -17.89
N ALA A 92 1.56 -1.92 -19.04
CA ALA A 92 2.21 -3.21 -19.22
C ALA A 92 3.66 -3.05 -19.72
N THR A 93 4.44 -2.23 -19.03
CA THR A 93 5.87 -2.00 -19.32
C THR A 93 6.76 -3.08 -18.68
N GLY A 94 8.00 -3.21 -19.18
CA GLY A 94 9.05 -4.02 -18.63
C GLY A 94 8.80 -5.53 -18.56
N TYR A 95 9.39 -6.22 -17.57
CA TYR A 95 9.26 -7.67 -17.40
C TYR A 95 7.86 -8.09 -16.96
N SER A 96 7.48 -9.33 -17.34
CA SER A 96 6.15 -9.88 -17.08
C SER A 96 6.00 -10.45 -15.66
N PHE A 97 6.90 -11.33 -15.27
CA PHE A 97 6.78 -12.17 -14.07
C PHE A 97 7.44 -11.54 -12.84
N PRO A 98 6.77 -11.54 -11.67
CA PRO A 98 5.34 -11.83 -11.47
C PRO A 98 4.47 -10.59 -11.66
N SER A 99 3.12 -10.78 -11.71
CA SER A 99 2.16 -9.70 -11.93
C SER A 99 2.01 -8.78 -10.71
N GLY A 100 2.45 -7.52 -10.82
CA GLY A 100 2.33 -6.53 -9.76
C GLY A 100 0.88 -6.18 -9.40
N HIS A 101 -0.02 -6.08 -10.39
CA HIS A 101 -1.44 -5.82 -10.17
C HIS A 101 -2.11 -6.95 -9.39
N THR A 102 -1.82 -8.21 -9.73
CA THR A 102 -2.38 -9.36 -9.02
C THR A 102 -1.86 -9.46 -7.59
N LEU A 103 -0.57 -9.20 -7.37
CA LEU A 103 -0.01 -9.11 -6.03
C LEU A 103 -0.71 -8.03 -5.19
N SER A 104 -0.81 -6.82 -5.75
CA SER A 104 -1.46 -5.68 -5.08
C SER A 104 -2.92 -5.99 -4.73
N ALA A 105 -3.67 -6.59 -5.67
CA ALA A 105 -5.04 -7.04 -5.42
C ALA A 105 -5.10 -8.10 -4.31
N THR A 106 -4.22 -9.09 -4.33
CA THR A 106 -4.18 -10.14 -3.31
C THR A 106 -3.88 -9.58 -1.94
N THR A 107 -2.90 -8.69 -1.81
CA THR A 107 -2.51 -8.11 -0.52
C THR A 107 -3.57 -7.16 0.03
N VAL A 108 -4.14 -6.28 -0.79
CA VAL A 108 -5.14 -5.29 -0.33
C VAL A 108 -6.52 -5.90 -0.17
N TYR A 109 -7.07 -6.55 -1.20
CA TYR A 109 -8.40 -7.17 -1.09
C TYR A 109 -8.39 -8.35 -0.14
N GLY A 110 -7.36 -9.22 -0.22
CA GLY A 110 -7.20 -10.34 0.71
C GLY A 110 -7.05 -9.89 2.15
N GLY A 111 -6.19 -8.89 2.42
CA GLY A 111 -6.02 -8.29 3.75
C GLY A 111 -7.32 -7.66 4.27
N THR A 112 -8.07 -6.98 3.40
CA THR A 112 -9.38 -6.39 3.73
C THR A 112 -10.43 -7.48 4.02
N GLY A 113 -10.43 -8.57 3.25
CA GLY A 113 -11.26 -9.75 3.49
C GLY A 113 -10.96 -10.41 4.84
N ILE A 114 -9.68 -10.58 5.19
CA ILE A 114 -9.23 -11.09 6.50
C ILE A 114 -9.75 -10.19 7.62
N TYR A 115 -9.61 -8.87 7.49
CA TYR A 115 -10.14 -7.91 8.47
C TYR A 115 -11.64 -8.04 8.69
N ARG A 116 -12.40 -8.34 7.64
CA ARG A 116 -13.86 -8.52 7.68
C ARG A 116 -14.28 -10.00 7.61
N SER A 117 -13.48 -10.92 8.06
CA SER A 117 -13.64 -12.39 7.90
C SER A 117 -14.97 -12.96 8.37
N LYS A 118 -15.65 -12.29 9.32
CA LYS A 118 -17.00 -12.66 9.78
C LYS A 118 -18.10 -12.38 8.74
N ASN A 119 -17.89 -11.45 7.81
CA ASN A 119 -18.83 -11.12 6.73
C ASN A 119 -18.49 -11.94 5.48
N LYS A 120 -19.05 -13.14 5.37
CA LYS A 120 -18.74 -14.07 4.28
C LYS A 120 -19.04 -13.54 2.87
N PRO A 121 -20.19 -12.88 2.61
CA PRO A 121 -20.43 -12.24 1.31
C PRO A 121 -19.37 -11.19 0.94
N PHE A 122 -18.93 -10.39 1.92
CA PHE A 122 -17.87 -9.41 1.70
C PHE A 122 -16.53 -10.07 1.39
N VAL A 123 -16.18 -11.16 2.10
CA VAL A 123 -14.96 -11.93 1.81
C VAL A 123 -15.00 -12.51 0.39
N ALA A 124 -16.14 -13.09 -0.02
CA ALA A 124 -16.33 -13.61 -1.36
C ALA A 124 -16.20 -12.52 -2.42
N PHE A 125 -16.73 -11.32 -2.17
CA PHE A 125 -16.57 -10.16 -3.06
C PHE A 125 -15.09 -9.73 -3.17
N MET A 126 -14.35 -9.69 -2.06
CA MET A 126 -12.92 -9.36 -2.09
C MET A 126 -12.11 -10.42 -2.86
N ALA A 127 -12.43 -11.70 -2.68
CA ALA A 127 -11.81 -12.79 -3.45
C ALA A 127 -12.13 -12.69 -4.95
N LEU A 128 -13.37 -12.35 -5.29
CA LEU A 128 -13.77 -12.09 -6.68
C LEU A 128 -12.96 -10.95 -7.30
N MET A 129 -12.72 -9.85 -6.57
CA MET A 129 -11.91 -8.73 -7.06
C MET A 129 -10.46 -9.15 -7.35
N VAL A 130 -9.87 -10.06 -6.55
CA VAL A 130 -8.54 -10.63 -6.85
C VAL A 130 -8.57 -11.41 -8.16
N VAL A 131 -9.56 -12.30 -8.31
CA VAL A 131 -9.71 -13.13 -9.52
C VAL A 131 -9.96 -12.26 -10.76
N LEU A 132 -10.83 -11.26 -10.66
CA LEU A 132 -11.10 -10.34 -11.76
C LEU A 132 -9.88 -9.52 -12.15
N THR A 133 -9.07 -9.07 -11.19
CA THR A 133 -7.80 -8.37 -11.48
C THR A 133 -6.84 -9.31 -12.21
N ALA A 134 -6.65 -10.54 -11.75
CA ALA A 134 -5.79 -11.53 -12.38
C ALA A 134 -6.27 -11.87 -13.81
N PHE A 135 -7.57 -12.14 -13.96
CA PHE A 135 -8.20 -12.41 -15.26
C PHE A 135 -8.03 -11.23 -16.23
N ALA A 136 -8.26 -10.01 -15.77
CA ALA A 136 -8.10 -8.81 -16.59
C ALA A 136 -6.69 -8.70 -17.18
N ARG A 137 -5.65 -9.04 -16.41
CA ARG A 137 -4.26 -9.00 -16.90
C ARG A 137 -3.97 -10.08 -17.96
N ASN A 138 -4.61 -11.25 -17.86
CA ASN A 138 -4.53 -12.28 -18.92
C ASN A 138 -5.34 -11.86 -20.15
N TRP A 139 -6.59 -11.41 -19.98
CA TRP A 139 -7.46 -10.94 -21.04
C TRP A 139 -6.83 -9.86 -21.91
N LEU A 140 -6.17 -8.90 -21.25
CA LEU A 140 -5.47 -7.81 -21.93
C LEU A 140 -4.16 -8.24 -22.61
N GLY A 141 -3.73 -9.49 -22.48
CA GLY A 141 -2.48 -10.00 -23.04
C GLY A 141 -1.24 -9.51 -22.27
N ALA A 142 -1.41 -8.87 -21.12
CA ALA A 142 -0.32 -8.26 -20.35
C ALA A 142 0.52 -9.25 -19.56
N HIS A 143 -0.06 -10.37 -19.15
CA HIS A 143 0.56 -11.41 -18.30
C HIS A 143 0.11 -12.80 -18.69
N THR A 144 0.97 -13.79 -18.45
CA THR A 144 0.59 -15.22 -18.54
C THR A 144 -0.18 -15.68 -17.30
N LEU A 145 -0.81 -16.86 -17.39
CA LEU A 145 -1.46 -17.50 -16.24
C LEU A 145 -0.45 -17.76 -15.09
N GLN A 146 0.79 -18.14 -15.45
CA GLN A 146 1.86 -18.36 -14.47
C GLN A 146 2.21 -17.08 -13.72
N ASP A 147 2.27 -15.93 -14.41
CA ASP A 147 2.57 -14.63 -13.78
C ASP A 147 1.54 -14.24 -12.71
N VAL A 148 0.25 -14.47 -13.01
CA VAL A 148 -0.82 -14.07 -12.10
C VAL A 148 -1.02 -15.09 -10.96
N VAL A 149 -0.88 -16.38 -11.23
CA VAL A 149 -0.98 -17.43 -10.21
C VAL A 149 0.17 -17.32 -9.21
N PHE A 150 1.40 -17.15 -9.71
CA PHE A 150 2.55 -16.96 -8.83
C PHE A 150 2.40 -15.69 -7.98
N ALA A 151 1.97 -14.58 -8.58
CA ALA A 151 1.74 -13.33 -7.85
C ALA A 151 0.64 -13.46 -6.78
N ALA A 152 -0.41 -14.24 -7.03
CA ALA A 152 -1.43 -14.53 -6.04
C ALA A 152 -0.85 -15.37 -4.87
N ILE A 153 -0.04 -16.39 -5.15
CA ILE A 153 0.65 -17.18 -4.13
C ILE A 153 1.63 -16.31 -3.33
N GLU A 154 2.43 -15.48 -4.00
CA GLU A 154 3.32 -14.50 -3.39
C GLU A 154 2.54 -13.59 -2.43
N GLY A 155 1.42 -13.02 -2.88
CA GLY A 155 0.55 -12.19 -2.06
C GLY A 155 -0.01 -12.91 -0.83
N ILE A 156 -0.42 -14.18 -0.97
CA ILE A 156 -0.87 -15.00 0.16
C ILE A 156 0.27 -15.23 1.17
N ILE A 157 1.48 -15.52 0.70
CA ILE A 157 2.67 -15.69 1.56
C ILE A 157 2.95 -14.38 2.32
N VAL A 158 2.90 -13.24 1.64
CA VAL A 158 3.08 -11.91 2.26
C VAL A 158 2.01 -11.66 3.34
N LEU A 159 0.74 -12.00 3.07
CA LEU A 159 -0.34 -11.91 4.05
C LEU A 159 -0.07 -12.79 5.29
N ILE A 160 0.37 -14.03 5.09
CA ILE A 160 0.67 -14.96 6.19
C ILE A 160 1.85 -14.45 7.03
N ILE A 161 2.96 -14.05 6.40
CA ILE A 161 4.14 -13.54 7.10
C ILE A 161 3.77 -12.32 7.95
N ASN A 162 3.07 -11.36 7.37
CA ASN A 162 2.65 -10.16 8.11
C ASN A 162 1.64 -10.47 9.22
N ALA A 163 0.75 -11.47 9.05
CA ALA A 163 -0.15 -11.92 10.11
C ALA A 163 0.63 -12.53 11.27
N VAL A 164 1.67 -13.34 11.00
CA VAL A 164 2.57 -13.89 12.03
C VAL A 164 3.28 -12.76 12.78
N ILE A 165 3.82 -11.77 12.06
CA ILE A 165 4.50 -10.59 12.65
C ILE A 165 3.54 -9.81 13.56
N VAL A 166 2.34 -9.50 13.08
CA VAL A 166 1.33 -8.76 13.87
C VAL A 166 0.92 -9.55 15.11
N ASN A 167 0.67 -10.85 14.99
CA ASN A 167 0.32 -11.71 16.12
C ASN A 167 1.49 -11.82 17.12
N TRP A 168 2.71 -11.89 16.63
CA TRP A 168 3.90 -11.87 17.50
C TRP A 168 4.01 -10.56 18.28
N LEU A 169 3.81 -9.39 17.62
CA LEU A 169 3.81 -8.09 18.30
C LEU A 169 2.73 -8.02 19.40
N VAL A 170 1.51 -8.46 19.07
CA VAL A 170 0.39 -8.46 20.04
C VAL A 170 0.72 -9.30 21.25
N LYS A 171 1.16 -10.54 21.05
CA LYS A 171 1.56 -11.45 22.16
C LYS A 171 2.69 -10.87 23.01
N LYS A 172 3.66 -10.18 22.37
CA LYS A 172 4.75 -9.52 23.10
C LYS A 172 4.24 -8.34 23.92
N ASP A 173 3.41 -7.47 23.33
CA ASP A 173 2.83 -6.34 24.05
C ASP A 173 1.95 -6.83 25.24
N GLU A 174 1.17 -7.90 25.05
CA GLU A 174 0.38 -8.54 26.13
C GLU A 174 1.28 -9.14 27.22
N SER A 175 2.40 -9.76 26.85
CA SER A 175 3.35 -10.34 27.82
C SER A 175 4.07 -9.28 28.66
N TYR A 176 4.05 -8.04 28.27
CA TYR A 176 4.61 -6.91 29.00
C TYR A 176 3.56 -6.14 29.82
N ALA A 177 2.29 -6.52 29.72
CA ALA A 177 1.21 -5.86 30.46
C ALA A 177 1.50 -5.91 31.98
N GLY A 178 1.38 -4.75 32.63
CA GLY A 178 1.71 -4.59 34.04
C GLY A 178 3.21 -4.43 34.37
N SER A 179 4.11 -4.51 33.38
CA SER A 179 5.54 -4.21 33.60
C SER A 179 5.78 -2.70 33.59
N PRO A 180 6.58 -2.14 34.52
CA PRO A 180 6.94 -0.72 34.50
C PRO A 180 7.70 -0.33 33.23
N ASP A 181 8.32 -1.27 32.53
CA ASP A 181 9.11 -1.08 31.30
C ASP A 181 8.33 -1.42 30.03
N ILE A 182 6.99 -1.49 30.07
CA ILE A 182 6.16 -1.92 28.91
C ILE A 182 6.45 -1.10 27.65
N GLU A 183 6.53 0.23 27.76
CA GLU A 183 6.80 1.11 26.62
C GLU A 183 8.18 0.86 26.02
N LYS A 184 9.21 0.71 26.84
CA LYS A 184 10.59 0.45 26.42
C LYS A 184 10.72 -0.89 25.69
N LYS A 185 10.12 -1.95 26.25
CA LYS A 185 10.14 -3.29 25.66
C LYS A 185 9.37 -3.35 24.33
N SER A 186 8.19 -2.75 24.30
CA SER A 186 7.36 -2.64 23.10
C SER A 186 8.07 -1.83 22.01
N LEU A 187 8.72 -0.72 22.37
CA LEU A 187 9.50 0.10 21.44
C LEU A 187 10.68 -0.69 20.85
N LYS A 188 11.39 -1.50 21.65
CA LYS A 188 12.50 -2.34 21.17
C LYS A 188 12.05 -3.30 20.06
N ASN A 189 10.89 -3.94 20.21
CA ASN A 189 10.35 -4.83 19.18
C ASN A 189 10.01 -4.08 17.89
N ARG A 190 9.48 -2.85 17.99
CA ARG A 190 9.17 -2.00 16.82
C ARG A 190 10.44 -1.50 16.11
N ILE A 191 11.48 -1.13 16.87
CA ILE A 191 12.79 -0.79 16.33
C ILE A 191 13.39 -1.98 15.57
N PHE A 192 13.30 -3.18 16.16
CA PHE A 192 13.78 -4.40 15.51
C PHE A 192 13.12 -4.64 14.16
N LEU A 193 11.79 -4.51 14.07
CA LEU A 193 11.06 -4.65 12.81
C LEU A 193 11.41 -3.54 11.81
N LEU A 194 11.58 -2.31 12.26
CA LEU A 194 12.01 -1.20 11.43
C LEU A 194 13.39 -1.49 10.81
N ILE A 195 14.36 -1.94 11.62
CA ILE A 195 15.70 -2.26 11.16
C ILE A 195 15.68 -3.41 10.14
N ILE A 196 14.92 -4.49 10.41
CA ILE A 196 14.81 -5.62 9.47
C ILE A 196 14.17 -5.17 8.16
N GLY A 197 13.10 -4.37 8.22
CA GLY A 197 12.44 -3.87 7.02
C GLY A 197 13.33 -2.96 6.18
N LEU A 198 14.07 -2.04 6.82
CA LEU A 198 15.03 -1.19 6.12
C LEU A 198 16.23 -2.00 5.57
N ALA A 199 16.72 -2.98 6.31
CA ALA A 199 17.77 -3.88 5.83
C ALA A 199 17.32 -4.67 4.59
N PHE A 200 16.08 -5.18 4.59
CA PHE A 200 15.49 -5.84 3.43
C PHE A 200 15.47 -4.91 2.21
N ILE A 201 15.05 -3.65 2.36
CA ILE A 201 15.04 -2.66 1.27
C ILE A 201 16.47 -2.45 0.75
N ILE A 202 17.42 -2.19 1.65
CA ILE A 202 18.82 -1.89 1.27
C ILE A 202 19.45 -3.08 0.53
N VAL A 203 19.31 -4.29 1.06
CA VAL A 203 19.87 -5.50 0.42
C VAL A 203 19.21 -5.75 -0.93
N SER A 204 17.90 -5.55 -1.05
CA SER A 204 17.18 -5.69 -2.31
C SER A 204 17.67 -4.66 -3.34
N MET A 205 17.81 -3.39 -2.96
CA MET A 205 18.27 -2.33 -3.86
C MET A 205 19.71 -2.56 -4.30
N ILE A 206 20.61 -2.97 -3.40
CA ILE A 206 21.99 -3.34 -3.76
C ILE A 206 21.99 -4.47 -4.80
N ASN A 207 21.17 -5.52 -4.59
CA ASN A 207 21.08 -6.63 -5.55
C ASN A 207 20.60 -6.15 -6.92
N ILE A 208 19.56 -5.31 -6.96
CA ILE A 208 18.96 -4.78 -8.18
C ILE A 208 19.93 -3.89 -8.97
N GLU A 209 20.71 -3.07 -8.28
CA GLU A 209 21.67 -2.15 -8.92
C GLU A 209 22.91 -2.84 -9.48
N ILE A 210 23.40 -3.91 -8.83
CA ILE A 210 24.67 -4.54 -9.21
C ILE A 210 24.52 -5.77 -10.12
N LYS A 211 23.31 -6.35 -10.21
CA LYS A 211 23.10 -7.53 -11.05
C LYS A 211 23.19 -7.19 -12.55
N PRO A 212 23.71 -8.09 -13.40
CA PRO A 212 23.62 -7.92 -14.85
C PRO A 212 22.17 -8.11 -15.32
N TYR A 213 21.70 -7.23 -16.21
CA TYR A 213 20.41 -7.35 -16.90
C TYR A 213 20.60 -7.95 -18.29
N PRO A 214 19.61 -8.71 -18.81
CA PRO A 214 19.61 -9.11 -20.22
C PRO A 214 19.61 -7.88 -21.14
N MET A 215 20.44 -7.91 -22.17
CA MET A 215 20.54 -6.85 -23.18
C MET A 215 20.14 -7.42 -24.54
N ASP A 216 18.87 -7.84 -24.64
CA ASP A 216 18.30 -8.42 -25.83
C ASP A 216 17.60 -7.34 -26.66
N TYR A 217 17.76 -7.42 -27.99
CA TYR A 217 17.29 -6.41 -28.93
C TYR A 217 16.24 -6.98 -29.89
N ASP A 218 15.31 -6.15 -30.30
CA ASP A 218 14.39 -6.46 -31.39
C ASP A 218 15.06 -6.42 -32.77
N ALA A 219 14.32 -6.76 -33.82
CA ALA A 219 14.82 -6.73 -35.19
C ALA A 219 15.17 -5.31 -35.69
N ALA A 220 14.67 -4.28 -35.05
CA ALA A 220 14.98 -2.88 -35.35
C ALA A 220 16.17 -2.32 -34.56
N GLY A 221 16.74 -3.12 -33.64
CA GLY A 221 17.88 -2.74 -32.80
C GLY A 221 17.50 -1.99 -31.51
N ASN A 222 16.21 -1.99 -31.11
CA ASN A 222 15.78 -1.42 -29.83
C ASN A 222 15.88 -2.47 -28.73
N LEU A 223 16.24 -2.05 -27.51
CA LEU A 223 16.20 -2.93 -26.34
C LEU A 223 14.77 -3.41 -26.09
N LEU A 224 14.61 -4.71 -25.84
CA LEU A 224 13.31 -5.30 -25.52
C LEU A 224 12.77 -4.82 -24.16
N VAL A 225 13.65 -4.58 -23.20
CA VAL A 225 13.33 -4.01 -21.87
C VAL A 225 14.47 -3.12 -21.44
N GLU A 226 14.17 -1.89 -21.08
CA GLU A 226 15.14 -0.94 -20.53
C GLU A 226 15.39 -1.23 -19.04
N PRO A 227 16.62 -1.66 -18.64
CA PRO A 227 16.94 -1.92 -17.24
C PRO A 227 16.72 -0.70 -16.34
N TYR A 228 16.98 0.50 -16.87
CA TYR A 228 16.81 1.75 -16.13
C TYR A 228 15.36 1.94 -15.65
N GLU A 229 14.37 1.69 -16.53
CA GLU A 229 12.95 1.76 -16.16
C GLU A 229 12.58 0.71 -15.11
N MET A 230 13.15 -0.50 -15.24
CA MET A 230 12.91 -1.58 -14.28
C MET A 230 13.46 -1.26 -12.88
N ILE A 231 14.61 -0.64 -12.83
CA ILE A 231 15.22 -0.16 -11.58
C ILE A 231 14.35 0.96 -10.98
N THR A 232 13.77 1.85 -11.78
CA THR A 232 12.84 2.91 -11.32
C THR A 232 11.64 2.33 -10.56
N ASP A 233 11.05 1.23 -11.04
CA ASP A 233 9.97 0.53 -10.33
C ASP A 233 10.40 -0.02 -8.97
N CYS A 234 11.68 -0.42 -8.84
CA CYS A 234 12.23 -0.86 -7.56
C CYS A 234 12.38 0.31 -6.57
N TYR A 235 12.80 1.49 -7.05
CA TYR A 235 12.82 2.71 -6.24
C TYR A 235 11.41 3.11 -5.78
N THR A 236 10.39 2.90 -6.60
CA THR A 236 8.97 3.03 -6.20
C THR A 236 8.67 2.11 -5.00
N GLY A 237 8.99 0.82 -5.09
CA GLY A 237 8.77 -0.14 -4.01
C GLY A 237 9.54 0.20 -2.72
N ALA A 238 10.79 0.60 -2.87
CA ALA A 238 11.64 1.05 -1.75
C ALA A 238 11.05 2.28 -1.05
N GLY A 239 10.55 3.26 -1.82
CA GLY A 239 9.86 4.45 -1.30
C GLY A 239 8.58 4.08 -0.56
N MET A 240 7.71 3.26 -1.16
CA MET A 240 6.47 2.79 -0.53
C MET A 240 6.73 2.13 0.82
N PHE A 241 7.63 1.16 0.86
CA PHE A 241 7.85 0.38 2.08
C PHE A 241 8.58 1.16 3.16
N SER A 242 9.62 1.94 2.82
CA SER A 242 10.33 2.79 3.79
C SER A 242 9.42 3.89 4.35
N GLY A 243 8.62 4.55 3.51
CA GLY A 243 7.65 5.56 3.93
C GLY A 243 6.62 5.01 4.91
N PHE A 244 6.09 3.80 4.63
CA PHE A 244 5.21 3.10 5.57
C PHE A 244 5.91 2.75 6.89
N LEU A 245 7.06 2.10 6.85
CA LEU A 245 7.78 1.64 8.05
C LEU A 245 8.11 2.80 8.99
N ILE A 246 8.67 3.88 8.46
CA ILE A 246 9.05 5.06 9.24
C ILE A 246 7.81 5.79 9.75
N GLY A 247 6.79 5.98 8.91
CA GLY A 247 5.52 6.60 9.31
C GLY A 247 4.81 5.83 10.42
N TRP A 248 4.70 4.51 10.26
CA TRP A 248 4.10 3.62 11.27
C TRP A 248 4.88 3.63 12.59
N PHE A 249 6.22 3.61 12.53
CA PHE A 249 7.05 3.71 13.72
C PHE A 249 6.85 5.03 14.48
N ILE A 250 6.83 6.16 13.75
CA ILE A 250 6.59 7.48 14.32
C ILE A 250 5.18 7.56 14.91
N GLU A 251 4.17 7.02 14.22
CA GLU A 251 2.80 6.96 14.74
C GLU A 251 2.74 6.22 16.07
N LYS A 252 3.37 5.06 16.15
CA LYS A 252 3.34 4.23 17.35
C LYS A 252 4.11 4.85 18.53
N LYS A 253 5.22 5.52 18.27
CA LYS A 253 6.07 6.07 19.32
C LYS A 253 5.64 7.46 19.80
N PHE A 254 5.21 8.34 18.88
CA PHE A 254 5.06 9.77 19.18
C PHE A 254 3.64 10.30 19.00
N ILE A 255 2.86 9.67 18.14
CA ILE A 255 1.58 10.22 17.73
C ILE A 255 0.45 9.58 18.51
N ASP A 256 0.25 8.28 18.35
CA ASP A 256 -0.85 7.49 18.90
C ASP A 256 -2.21 8.20 18.79
N TYR A 257 -2.65 8.48 17.55
CA TYR A 257 -3.91 9.14 17.28
C TYR A 257 -5.11 8.25 17.62
N HIS A 258 -6.28 8.86 17.89
CA HIS A 258 -7.49 8.14 18.21
C HIS A 258 -8.39 7.97 16.99
N LEU A 259 -9.01 6.79 16.90
CA LEU A 259 -10.01 6.50 15.86
C LEU A 259 -11.31 7.29 16.11
N PRO A 260 -12.02 7.72 15.04
CA PRO A 260 -13.29 8.41 15.18
C PRO A 260 -14.36 7.45 15.68
N LYS A 261 -15.16 7.90 16.66
CA LYS A 261 -16.25 7.12 17.23
C LYS A 261 -17.48 7.10 16.30
N GLU A 262 -17.83 8.23 15.73
CA GLU A 262 -19.01 8.44 14.90
C GLU A 262 -18.75 8.18 13.41
N LYS A 263 -19.78 7.71 12.70
CA LYS A 263 -19.72 7.45 11.26
C LYS A 263 -19.46 8.71 10.45
N SER A 264 -20.09 9.84 10.83
CA SER A 264 -19.89 11.15 10.22
C SER A 264 -18.42 11.59 10.27
N GLN A 265 -17.79 11.47 11.45
CA GLN A 265 -16.39 11.79 11.63
C GLN A 265 -15.46 10.91 10.79
N ARG A 266 -15.84 9.64 10.53
CA ARG A 266 -15.09 8.75 9.64
C ARG A 266 -15.11 9.27 8.20
N GLY A 267 -16.29 9.70 7.73
CA GLY A 267 -16.47 10.26 6.39
C GLY A 267 -15.61 11.50 6.18
N TYR A 268 -15.74 12.50 7.06
CA TYR A 268 -14.94 13.72 6.99
C TYR A 268 -13.44 13.44 7.05
N ARG A 269 -13.00 12.61 8.01
CA ARG A 269 -11.60 12.25 8.16
C ARG A 269 -11.04 11.61 6.88
N PHE A 270 -11.79 10.68 6.29
CA PHE A 270 -11.35 10.03 5.05
C PHE A 270 -11.30 11.02 3.88
N VAL A 271 -12.35 11.79 3.66
CA VAL A 271 -12.42 12.75 2.53
C VAL A 271 -11.27 13.76 2.62
N PHE A 272 -11.05 14.39 3.77
CA PHE A 272 -9.95 15.35 3.93
C PHE A 272 -8.58 14.70 3.76
N GLY A 273 -8.38 13.50 4.32
CA GLY A 273 -7.13 12.76 4.17
C GLY A 273 -6.86 12.34 2.74
N ALA A 274 -7.88 11.87 2.02
CA ALA A 274 -7.79 11.45 0.62
C ALA A 274 -7.55 12.65 -0.31
N LEU A 275 -8.26 13.76 -0.12
CA LEU A 275 -8.02 14.99 -0.90
C LEU A 275 -6.60 15.51 -0.70
N ALA A 276 -6.13 15.59 0.54
CA ALA A 276 -4.77 16.01 0.82
C ALA A 276 -3.71 15.04 0.25
N LEU A 277 -3.99 13.73 0.27
CA LEU A 277 -3.14 12.73 -0.39
C LEU A 277 -3.12 12.91 -1.91
N MET A 278 -4.26 13.23 -2.54
CA MET A 278 -4.31 13.53 -3.97
C MET A 278 -3.54 14.80 -4.33
N ILE A 279 -3.67 15.87 -3.54
CA ILE A 279 -2.90 17.10 -3.72
C ILE A 279 -1.39 16.81 -3.59
N LEU A 280 -1.00 16.00 -2.61
CA LEU A 280 0.39 15.56 -2.46
C LEU A 280 0.86 14.77 -3.69
N TYR A 281 0.10 13.76 -4.10
CA TYR A 281 0.50 12.83 -5.16
C TYR A 281 0.55 13.49 -6.54
N LEU A 282 -0.47 14.27 -6.91
CA LEU A 282 -0.62 14.87 -8.23
C LEU A 282 0.06 16.24 -8.36
N GLY A 283 0.12 17.01 -7.28
CA GLY A 283 0.61 18.39 -7.30
C GLY A 283 1.99 18.54 -6.68
N LEU A 284 2.10 18.29 -5.38
CA LEU A 284 3.31 18.64 -4.62
C LEU A 284 4.48 17.67 -4.88
N ALA A 285 4.21 16.37 -4.93
CA ALA A 285 5.27 15.38 -5.11
C ALA A 285 6.00 15.54 -6.46
N PRO A 286 5.32 15.72 -7.62
CA PRO A 286 6.01 15.99 -8.88
C PRO A 286 6.92 17.21 -8.85
N LEU A 287 6.48 18.30 -8.21
CA LEU A 287 7.28 19.52 -8.07
C LEU A 287 8.56 19.30 -7.23
N ILE A 288 8.46 18.49 -6.16
CA ILE A 288 9.60 18.19 -5.29
C ILE A 288 10.57 17.24 -6.01
N THR A 289 10.03 16.27 -6.77
CA THR A 289 10.83 15.18 -7.33
C THR A 289 11.44 15.49 -8.68
N MET A 290 10.87 16.44 -9.45
CA MET A 290 11.35 16.83 -10.76
C MET A 290 12.88 17.11 -10.83
N PRO A 291 13.50 17.82 -9.86
CA PRO A 291 14.94 18.07 -9.89
C PRO A 291 15.81 16.89 -9.46
N LEU A 292 15.24 15.80 -8.94
CA LEU A 292 15.99 14.68 -8.36
C LEU A 292 16.37 13.59 -9.36
N GLY A 293 15.88 13.70 -10.60
CA GLY A 293 15.96 12.62 -11.58
C GLY A 293 14.95 11.50 -11.28
N GLU A 294 14.87 10.53 -12.18
CA GLU A 294 13.77 9.57 -12.20
C GLU A 294 13.80 8.60 -11.01
N HIS A 295 14.92 7.93 -10.76
CA HIS A 295 15.06 6.97 -9.65
C HIS A 295 14.81 7.62 -8.29
N ALA A 296 15.57 8.68 -7.96
CA ALA A 296 15.40 9.36 -6.67
C ALA A 296 14.03 10.06 -6.58
N GLY A 297 13.53 10.58 -7.69
CA GLY A 297 12.19 11.18 -7.79
C GLY A 297 11.08 10.19 -7.44
N HIS A 298 11.12 8.98 -8.02
CA HIS A 298 10.17 7.92 -7.71
C HIS A 298 10.26 7.48 -6.24
N PHE A 299 11.46 7.25 -5.74
CA PHE A 299 11.65 6.92 -4.32
C PHE A 299 11.01 7.98 -3.40
N VAL A 300 11.36 9.25 -3.57
CA VAL A 300 10.87 10.34 -2.72
C VAL A 300 9.37 10.52 -2.86
N LYS A 301 8.82 10.47 -4.07
CA LYS A 301 7.38 10.57 -4.32
C LYS A 301 6.60 9.52 -3.52
N TYR A 302 6.96 8.25 -3.66
CA TYR A 302 6.23 7.16 -3.01
C TYR A 302 6.54 7.05 -1.52
N PHE A 303 7.74 7.45 -1.09
CA PHE A 303 8.05 7.65 0.32
C PHE A 303 7.10 8.68 0.95
N LEU A 304 6.96 9.85 0.35
CA LEU A 304 6.08 10.91 0.85
C LEU A 304 4.61 10.46 0.93
N VAL A 305 4.14 9.72 -0.07
CA VAL A 305 2.77 9.19 -0.12
C VAL A 305 2.51 8.23 1.05
N PHE A 306 3.35 7.23 1.25
CA PHE A 306 3.16 6.24 2.32
C PHE A 306 3.47 6.80 3.70
N PHE A 307 4.44 7.70 3.81
CA PHE A 307 4.74 8.44 5.04
C PHE A 307 3.58 9.38 5.43
N TRP A 308 2.92 10.02 4.45
CA TRP A 308 1.70 10.78 4.68
C TRP A 308 0.61 9.89 5.30
N VAL A 309 0.33 8.75 4.69
CA VAL A 309 -0.73 7.85 5.16
C VAL A 309 -0.45 7.32 6.56
N ALA A 310 0.79 6.89 6.83
CA ALA A 310 1.13 6.21 8.06
C ALA A 310 1.54 7.13 9.22
N GLY A 311 2.06 8.33 8.92
CA GLY A 311 2.65 9.24 9.92
C GLY A 311 2.05 10.64 9.93
N VAL A 312 2.18 11.38 8.81
CA VAL A 312 1.84 12.83 8.80
C VAL A 312 0.35 13.06 9.04
N TYR A 313 -0.52 12.39 8.30
CA TYR A 313 -1.97 12.59 8.48
C TYR A 313 -2.47 12.17 9.87
N PRO A 314 -2.06 11.05 10.45
CA PRO A 314 -2.28 10.74 11.87
C PRO A 314 -1.85 11.85 12.83
N ALA A 315 -0.69 12.48 12.59
CA ALA A 315 -0.20 13.59 13.40
C ALA A 315 -1.11 14.83 13.30
N LEU A 316 -1.55 15.18 12.10
CA LEU A 316 -2.50 16.28 11.87
C LEU A 316 -3.84 16.02 12.57
N VAL A 317 -4.35 14.79 12.51
CA VAL A 317 -5.59 14.39 13.22
C VAL A 317 -5.43 14.56 14.73
N LYS A 318 -4.30 14.12 15.31
CA LYS A 318 -4.03 14.32 16.75
C LYS A 318 -3.93 15.79 17.12
N TRP A 319 -3.22 16.58 16.31
CA TRP A 319 -3.06 18.02 16.52
C TRP A 319 -4.41 18.75 16.47
N GLN A 320 -5.24 18.48 15.45
CA GLN A 320 -6.57 19.06 15.32
C GLN A 320 -7.45 18.76 16.54
N ARG A 321 -7.46 17.51 17.01
CA ARG A 321 -8.21 17.11 18.20
C ARG A 321 -7.76 17.88 19.44
N LYS A 322 -6.44 18.01 19.67
CA LYS A 322 -5.91 18.80 20.79
C LYS A 322 -6.33 20.26 20.71
N ARG A 323 -6.36 20.82 19.50
CA ARG A 323 -6.80 22.22 19.30
C ARG A 323 -8.28 22.39 19.64
N LEU A 324 -9.15 21.49 19.17
CA LEU A 324 -10.59 21.54 19.47
C LEU A 324 -10.87 21.43 20.97
N MET A 325 -10.23 20.50 21.68
CA MET A 325 -10.38 20.36 23.14
C MET A 325 -9.94 21.63 23.92
N ARG A 326 -8.98 22.41 23.39
CA ARG A 326 -8.57 23.67 24.01
C ARG A 326 -9.55 24.80 23.75
N MET A 327 -10.37 24.68 22.71
CA MET A 327 -11.36 25.70 22.31
C MET A 327 -12.75 25.42 22.90
N GLU A 328 -13.00 24.21 23.44
CA GLU A 328 -14.23 23.94 24.18
C GLU A 328 -14.27 24.84 25.41
N PRO A 329 -15.35 25.68 25.59
CA PRO A 329 -15.52 26.46 26.78
C PRO A 329 -15.57 25.53 28.01
N GLU A 330 -14.96 25.97 29.09
CA GLU A 330 -15.15 25.30 30.39
C GLU A 330 -16.63 25.41 30.76
N GLU A 331 -17.35 24.26 30.82
CA GLU A 331 -18.70 24.24 31.35
C GLU A 331 -18.66 24.73 32.80
N PRO A 332 -19.44 25.75 33.16
CA PRO A 332 -19.49 26.21 34.54
C PRO A 332 -20.06 25.09 35.44
N GLU A 333 -19.33 24.68 36.45
CA GLU A 333 -19.81 23.70 37.41
C GLU A 333 -20.69 24.35 38.47
N PHE A 334 -21.85 23.76 38.75
CA PHE A 334 -22.76 24.23 39.78
C PHE A 334 -22.19 23.83 41.16
N THR A 335 -21.76 24.80 41.94
CA THR A 335 -21.23 24.56 43.28
C THR A 335 -22.38 24.34 44.27
N GLY A 336 -22.18 23.53 45.29
CA GLY A 336 -23.18 23.29 46.34
C GLY A 336 -23.60 24.55 47.14
N SER A 337 -22.98 25.72 46.86
CA SER A 337 -23.34 27.04 47.37
C SER A 337 -24.38 27.76 46.54
N GLY A 338 -24.90 27.15 45.47
CA GLY A 338 -25.93 27.74 44.61
C GLY A 338 -25.40 28.72 43.55
N THR A 339 -24.08 28.76 43.32
CA THR A 339 -23.43 29.65 42.33
C THR A 339 -22.70 28.84 41.26
N TRP A 340 -22.70 29.34 40.00
CA TRP A 340 -21.93 28.77 38.89
C TRP A 340 -20.53 29.34 38.94
N THR A 341 -19.52 28.54 39.19
CA THR A 341 -18.12 28.93 39.16
C THR A 341 -17.37 28.24 38.01
N ARG A 342 -16.47 28.99 37.39
CA ARG A 342 -15.50 28.40 36.46
C ARG A 342 -14.45 27.69 37.29
N VAL A 343 -14.44 26.37 37.26
CA VAL A 343 -13.37 25.57 37.85
C VAL A 343 -12.21 25.52 36.85
N SER A 344 -11.09 26.12 37.20
CA SER A 344 -9.85 25.98 36.47
C SER A 344 -9.28 24.58 36.72
N GLY A 345 -9.93 23.54 36.14
CA GLY A 345 -9.44 22.16 36.18
C GLY A 345 -8.19 22.06 35.30
N ASN A 346 -7.20 21.36 35.83
CA ASN A 346 -5.96 21.07 35.12
C ASN A 346 -6.28 20.23 33.86
N LYS A 347 -6.33 20.87 32.68
CA LYS A 347 -6.65 20.23 31.39
C LYS A 347 -5.70 19.08 31.01
N ASN A 348 -4.63 18.86 31.77
CA ASN A 348 -3.64 17.83 31.48
C ASN A 348 -4.13 16.39 31.79
N ASP A 349 -5.13 16.20 32.66
CA ASP A 349 -5.64 14.88 33.01
C ASP A 349 -6.61 14.27 31.97
N LYS A 350 -7.15 15.08 31.05
CA LYS A 350 -8.02 14.60 29.95
C LYS A 350 -7.27 14.35 28.65
N LEU A 351 -5.95 14.52 28.62
CA LEU A 351 -5.09 14.44 27.43
C LEU A 351 -4.26 13.16 27.34
N ASN A 352 -4.36 12.27 28.33
CA ASN A 352 -3.70 10.94 28.34
C ASN A 352 -4.61 9.82 27.83
#